data_9edf3da4e9e3dbf9069bbf769d949ba9
#
_entry.id   9edf3da4e9e3dbf9069bbf769d949ba9
#
_cell.length_a   1.000
_cell.length_b   1.000
_cell.length_c   1.000
_cell.angle_alpha   90.00
_cell.angle_beta   90.00
_cell.angle_gamma   90.00
#
_symmetry.space_group_name_H-M   'P 1'
#
loop_
_entity.id
_entity.type
_entity.pdbx_description
1 polymer ?
#
loop_
_entity_poly.entity_id
_entity_poly.type
_entity_poly.pdbx_seq_one_letter_code
_entity_poly.pdbx_strand_id
1 'polypeptide(L)'
;MMQAPPRATTPRAKTGIQVLDDRLQGGFPRPSTLLLFSDKPTEKRLFGENFAIQGVKAGETSLYVDFFRAPQLARGELKRFGPSDSARLVLVDATSSQLLLPSRERYHIDDIDSLENIRKTIIAATEAERPARIVVDSMEFLMDRFPKEDVLRLWRELIDAARATGAVICFLFINWTLMERDLEEIRAMSDFVVEFQSSVRGGIVRNSMRISQMASDGIRTNWIPYAFRDLVGLTVYFPRILVTGPFNAGKSTVVKALSEKSISIDRMGTTVAFDYGNVNVTGIEAEIFGTPGQERFEFIFKIFAREVSGVLLVVDANHPDELARAKQMLDLVGPRIPYVILANKSDLAGALAPDEIAHRMGLPPDVTVIPTVATENKGVRDALLILAEMIIGVR
;
A
#
# COMPACT_ATOMS: atom_id res chain seq x y z
N MET A 1 -22.81 14.70 -38.54
CA MET A 1 -21.68 14.58 -37.58
C MET A 1 -21.42 13.10 -37.33
N MET A 2 -20.40 12.55 -37.98
CA MET A 2 -19.98 11.18 -37.72
C MET A 2 -19.26 11.15 -36.35
N GLN A 3 -19.80 10.40 -35.39
CA GLN A 3 -19.11 10.11 -34.14
C GLN A 3 -17.83 9.33 -34.46
N ALA A 4 -16.71 9.81 -33.98
CA ALA A 4 -15.46 9.08 -34.05
C ALA A 4 -15.62 7.71 -33.39
N PRO A 5 -15.07 6.61 -33.98
CA PRO A 5 -15.17 5.30 -33.39
C PRO A 5 -14.55 5.29 -31.98
N PRO A 6 -15.11 4.56 -31.02
CA PRO A 6 -14.54 4.46 -29.68
C PRO A 6 -13.10 3.98 -29.80
N ARG A 7 -12.17 4.72 -29.17
CA ARG A 7 -10.74 4.30 -29.09
C ARG A 7 -10.71 2.90 -28.50
N ALA A 8 -10.09 1.97 -29.23
CA ALA A 8 -9.89 0.62 -28.75
C ALA A 8 -9.20 0.68 -27.38
N THR A 9 -9.88 0.17 -26.36
CA THR A 9 -9.33 0.15 -25.00
C THR A 9 -8.15 -0.82 -24.99
N THR A 10 -6.96 -0.32 -24.69
CA THR A 10 -5.74 -1.15 -24.53
C THR A 10 -6.02 -2.24 -23.50
N PRO A 11 -5.77 -3.54 -23.80
CA PRO A 11 -5.95 -4.61 -22.83
C PRO A 11 -5.15 -4.32 -21.55
N ARG A 12 -5.73 -4.61 -20.39
CA ARG A 12 -5.08 -4.33 -19.10
C ARG A 12 -4.97 -5.57 -18.23
N ALA A 13 -3.87 -5.66 -17.49
CA ALA A 13 -3.61 -6.72 -16.52
C ALA A 13 -3.95 -6.22 -15.12
N LYS A 14 -5.06 -6.70 -14.54
CA LYS A 14 -5.48 -6.37 -13.18
C LYS A 14 -4.47 -6.88 -12.15
N THR A 15 -4.20 -6.10 -11.13
CA THR A 15 -3.33 -6.50 -10.02
C THR A 15 -4.07 -7.41 -9.03
N GLY A 16 -5.40 -7.36 -9.02
CA GLY A 16 -6.25 -7.99 -8.02
C GLY A 16 -6.36 -7.17 -6.72
N ILE A 17 -5.77 -5.98 -6.70
CA ILE A 17 -5.88 -5.02 -5.62
C ILE A 17 -6.79 -3.90 -6.13
N GLN A 18 -8.07 -3.91 -5.73
CA GLN A 18 -9.13 -3.07 -6.31
C GLN A 18 -8.73 -1.59 -6.38
N VAL A 19 -8.22 -1.02 -5.28
CA VAL A 19 -7.81 0.38 -5.21
C VAL A 19 -6.71 0.71 -6.22
N LEU A 20 -5.77 -0.22 -6.42
CA LEU A 20 -4.69 -0.04 -7.38
C LEU A 20 -5.22 -0.18 -8.81
N ASP A 21 -6.09 -1.15 -9.05
CA ASP A 21 -6.74 -1.35 -10.34
C ASP A 21 -7.61 -0.15 -10.73
N ASP A 22 -8.34 0.45 -9.80
CA ASP A 22 -9.14 1.65 -10.05
C ASP A 22 -8.27 2.85 -10.43
N ARG A 23 -7.15 3.07 -9.73
CA ARG A 23 -6.18 4.12 -10.05
C ARG A 23 -5.48 3.90 -11.37
N LEU A 24 -5.24 2.65 -11.73
CA LEU A 24 -4.68 2.23 -13.01
C LEU A 24 -5.76 2.08 -14.09
N GLN A 25 -7.00 2.54 -13.87
CA GLN A 25 -8.12 2.44 -14.82
C GLN A 25 -8.36 1.01 -15.33
N GLY A 26 -8.25 0.02 -14.45
CA GLY A 26 -8.48 -1.39 -14.75
C GLY A 26 -7.21 -2.26 -14.77
N GLY A 27 -6.08 -1.76 -14.27
CA GLY A 27 -4.81 -2.48 -14.19
C GLY A 27 -3.72 -1.95 -15.10
N PHE A 28 -2.58 -2.61 -15.15
CA PHE A 28 -1.45 -2.21 -16.00
C PHE A 28 -1.77 -2.39 -17.49
N PRO A 29 -1.48 -1.41 -18.37
CA PRO A 29 -1.67 -1.56 -19.81
C PRO A 29 -0.76 -2.67 -20.38
N ARG A 30 -1.20 -3.32 -21.43
CA ARG A 30 -0.43 -4.39 -22.09
C ARG A 30 0.01 -3.94 -23.49
N PRO A 31 1.28 -4.09 -23.85
CA PRO A 31 2.39 -4.55 -23.01
C PRO A 31 2.90 -3.46 -22.06
N SER A 32 3.51 -3.84 -20.94
CA SER A 32 4.26 -2.93 -20.06
C SER A 32 5.29 -3.64 -19.21
N THR A 33 6.25 -2.87 -18.71
CA THR A 33 7.35 -3.32 -17.85
C THR A 33 7.16 -2.74 -16.46
N LEU A 34 7.13 -3.61 -15.44
CA LEU A 34 7.02 -3.25 -14.04
C LEU A 34 8.32 -3.56 -13.32
N LEU A 35 8.79 -2.61 -12.52
CA LEU A 35 9.81 -2.82 -11.51
C LEU A 35 9.16 -2.81 -10.13
N LEU A 36 9.25 -3.92 -9.41
CA LEU A 36 8.88 -4.00 -8.01
C LEU A 36 10.12 -3.83 -7.16
N PHE A 37 10.19 -2.73 -6.46
CA PHE A 37 11.35 -2.33 -5.67
C PHE A 37 11.03 -2.34 -4.17
N SER A 38 11.85 -2.99 -3.37
CA SER A 38 11.65 -3.10 -1.92
C SER A 38 12.98 -3.12 -1.18
N ASP A 39 12.97 -2.63 0.07
CA ASP A 39 14.08 -2.77 1.01
C ASP A 39 14.18 -4.19 1.58
N LYS A 40 13.12 -5.00 1.47
CA LYS A 40 13.00 -6.34 2.04
C LYS A 40 12.51 -7.37 1.01
N PRO A 41 13.05 -8.61 1.06
CA PRO A 41 12.72 -9.63 0.08
C PRO A 41 11.24 -10.01 0.02
N THR A 42 10.60 -10.12 1.18
CA THR A 42 9.26 -10.73 1.33
C THR A 42 8.14 -9.96 0.68
N GLU A 43 8.19 -8.64 0.69
CA GLU A 43 7.06 -7.79 0.32
C GLU A 43 6.83 -7.71 -1.18
N LYS A 44 7.89 -7.47 -1.97
CA LYS A 44 7.79 -7.47 -3.42
C LYS A 44 7.35 -8.82 -3.97
N ARG A 45 7.81 -9.92 -3.33
CA ARG A 45 7.45 -11.28 -3.72
C ARG A 45 5.96 -11.53 -3.59
N LEU A 46 5.35 -11.13 -2.47
CA LEU A 46 3.91 -11.27 -2.26
C LEU A 46 3.09 -10.57 -3.36
N PHE A 47 3.56 -9.42 -3.85
CA PHE A 47 2.91 -8.73 -4.97
C PHE A 47 3.09 -9.52 -6.28
N GLY A 48 4.31 -9.97 -6.59
CA GLY A 48 4.59 -10.77 -7.79
C GLY A 48 3.78 -12.05 -7.85
N GLU A 49 3.70 -12.77 -6.73
CA GLU A 49 2.90 -13.99 -6.56
C GLU A 49 1.39 -13.71 -6.76
N ASN A 50 0.88 -12.67 -6.10
CA ASN A 50 -0.51 -12.25 -6.28
C ASN A 50 -0.78 -11.88 -7.74
N PHE A 51 0.10 -11.09 -8.36
CA PHE A 51 -0.04 -10.66 -9.75
C PHE A 51 -0.08 -11.84 -10.73
N ALA A 52 0.80 -12.84 -10.56
CA ALA A 52 0.79 -14.04 -11.39
C ALA A 52 -0.51 -14.83 -11.23
N ILE A 53 -0.95 -15.08 -9.99
CA ILE A 53 -2.16 -15.86 -9.70
C ILE A 53 -3.43 -15.11 -10.14
N GLN A 54 -3.48 -13.78 -10.09
CA GLN A 54 -4.61 -13.03 -10.64
C GLN A 54 -4.76 -13.23 -12.15
N GLY A 55 -3.65 -13.39 -12.90
CA GLY A 55 -3.69 -13.81 -14.29
C GLY A 55 -4.34 -15.18 -14.46
N VAL A 56 -3.91 -16.15 -13.68
CA VAL A 56 -4.48 -17.51 -13.70
C VAL A 56 -5.98 -17.50 -13.39
N LYS A 57 -6.42 -16.74 -12.38
CA LYS A 57 -7.84 -16.56 -12.04
C LYS A 57 -8.63 -15.91 -13.18
N ALA A 58 -8.02 -15.03 -13.94
CA ALA A 58 -8.61 -14.38 -15.11
C ALA A 58 -8.60 -15.27 -16.37
N GLY A 59 -8.11 -16.50 -16.29
CA GLY A 59 -7.97 -17.42 -17.42
C GLY A 59 -6.76 -17.12 -18.33
N GLU A 60 -5.83 -16.27 -17.88
CA GLU A 60 -4.61 -15.92 -18.59
C GLU A 60 -3.46 -16.89 -18.24
N THR A 61 -2.50 -17.05 -19.15
CA THR A 61 -1.25 -17.76 -18.84
C THR A 61 -0.29 -16.80 -18.12
N SER A 62 0.27 -17.25 -17.00
CA SER A 62 1.29 -16.54 -16.23
C SER A 62 2.58 -17.36 -16.21
N LEU A 63 3.70 -16.73 -16.54
CA LEU A 63 5.04 -17.30 -16.45
C LEU A 63 5.71 -16.75 -15.18
N TYR A 64 6.24 -17.63 -14.33
CA TYR A 64 6.93 -17.27 -13.10
C TYR A 64 8.33 -17.88 -13.08
N VAL A 65 9.35 -17.05 -13.06
CA VAL A 65 10.76 -17.45 -12.97
C VAL A 65 11.21 -17.27 -11.53
N ASP A 66 11.64 -18.34 -10.86
CA ASP A 66 12.08 -18.29 -9.46
C ASP A 66 13.51 -18.80 -9.35
N PHE A 67 14.43 -17.92 -8.95
CA PHE A 67 15.84 -18.25 -8.78
C PHE A 67 16.21 -18.82 -7.40
N PHE A 68 15.27 -18.77 -6.44
CA PHE A 68 15.57 -19.09 -5.03
C PHE A 68 14.87 -20.32 -4.49
N ARG A 69 13.72 -20.67 -5.03
CA ARG A 69 12.87 -21.74 -4.48
C ARG A 69 12.70 -22.88 -5.47
N ALA A 70 12.72 -24.10 -4.94
CA ALA A 70 12.31 -25.25 -5.73
C ALA A 70 10.83 -25.10 -6.15
N PRO A 71 10.44 -25.57 -7.36
CA PRO A 71 9.09 -25.39 -7.91
C PRO A 71 7.97 -25.85 -6.98
N GLN A 72 8.17 -26.95 -6.25
CA GLN A 72 7.17 -27.47 -5.31
C GLN A 72 6.90 -26.49 -4.16
N LEU A 73 7.97 -25.85 -3.64
CA LEU A 73 7.86 -24.84 -2.59
C LEU A 73 7.20 -23.58 -3.13
N ALA A 74 7.62 -23.12 -4.33
CA ALA A 74 7.01 -21.96 -4.99
C ALA A 74 5.51 -22.17 -5.24
N ARG A 75 5.08 -23.33 -5.74
CA ARG A 75 3.65 -23.67 -5.90
C ARG A 75 2.92 -23.71 -4.57
N GLY A 76 3.53 -24.23 -3.51
CA GLY A 76 2.96 -24.26 -2.15
C GLY A 76 2.67 -22.86 -1.62
N GLU A 77 3.58 -21.91 -1.84
CA GLU A 77 3.39 -20.52 -1.43
C GLU A 77 2.39 -19.78 -2.32
N LEU A 78 2.44 -19.97 -3.64
CA LEU A 78 1.48 -19.40 -4.59
C LEU A 78 0.04 -19.86 -4.31
N LYS A 79 -0.16 -21.04 -3.72
CA LYS A 79 -1.47 -21.58 -3.35
C LYS A 79 -2.24 -20.68 -2.38
N ARG A 80 -1.55 -19.86 -1.59
CA ARG A 80 -2.16 -18.87 -0.70
C ARG A 80 -2.98 -17.80 -1.45
N PHE A 81 -2.65 -17.56 -2.71
CA PHE A 81 -3.33 -16.58 -3.56
C PHE A 81 -4.40 -17.19 -4.47
N GLY A 82 -4.34 -18.51 -4.73
CA GLY A 82 -5.30 -19.20 -5.60
C GLY A 82 -4.75 -20.46 -6.25
N PRO A 83 -5.27 -20.85 -7.43
CA PRO A 83 -4.97 -22.13 -8.06
C PRO A 83 -3.53 -22.18 -8.62
N SER A 84 -2.58 -22.66 -7.80
CA SER A 84 -1.17 -22.81 -8.17
C SER A 84 -0.87 -24.07 -8.97
N ASP A 85 -1.79 -25.04 -8.98
CA ASP A 85 -1.66 -26.31 -9.75
C ASP A 85 -2.27 -26.19 -11.15
N SER A 86 -2.72 -24.98 -11.55
CA SER A 86 -3.27 -24.72 -12.87
C SER A 86 -2.22 -24.88 -13.96
N ALA A 87 -2.57 -25.48 -15.09
CA ALA A 87 -1.72 -25.54 -16.29
C ALA A 87 -1.41 -24.14 -16.87
N ARG A 88 -2.18 -23.11 -16.47
CA ARG A 88 -1.93 -21.71 -16.85
C ARG A 88 -0.85 -21.04 -16.02
N LEU A 89 -0.39 -21.65 -14.93
CA LEU A 89 0.78 -21.21 -14.18
C LEU A 89 2.01 -22.02 -14.65
N VAL A 90 2.83 -21.40 -15.47
CA VAL A 90 4.07 -21.99 -15.97
C VAL A 90 5.22 -21.51 -15.09
N LEU A 91 5.92 -22.45 -14.44
CA LEU A 91 7.13 -22.14 -13.68
C LEU A 91 8.37 -22.42 -14.54
N VAL A 92 9.36 -21.55 -14.41
CA VAL A 92 10.74 -21.81 -14.88
C VAL A 92 11.56 -22.20 -13.66
N ASP A 93 12.02 -23.42 -13.65
CA ASP A 93 12.82 -23.98 -12.56
C ASP A 93 14.29 -23.59 -12.73
N ALA A 94 14.80 -22.77 -11.82
CA ALA A 94 16.19 -22.34 -11.77
C ALA A 94 16.99 -23.00 -10.62
N THR A 95 16.38 -23.92 -9.88
CA THR A 95 16.97 -24.43 -8.63
C THR A 95 17.29 -25.92 -8.65
N SER A 96 16.56 -26.73 -9.42
CA SER A 96 16.76 -28.19 -9.42
C SER A 96 18.16 -28.59 -9.89
N SER A 97 18.71 -27.91 -10.89
CA SER A 97 20.08 -28.16 -11.37
C SER A 97 21.13 -27.89 -10.29
N GLN A 98 20.96 -26.85 -9.48
CA GLN A 98 21.85 -26.51 -8.36
C GLN A 98 21.80 -27.57 -7.24
N LEU A 99 20.64 -28.20 -7.05
CA LEU A 99 20.42 -29.23 -6.03
C LEU A 99 20.72 -30.64 -6.55
N LEU A 100 21.16 -30.78 -7.79
CA LEU A 100 21.36 -32.05 -8.49
C LEU A 100 20.09 -32.93 -8.48
N LEU A 101 18.93 -32.31 -8.55
CA LEU A 101 17.62 -32.95 -8.60
C LEU A 101 17.02 -32.87 -10.00
N PRO A 102 16.26 -33.89 -10.44
CA PRO A 102 15.56 -33.83 -11.71
C PRO A 102 14.42 -32.79 -11.63
N SER A 103 14.36 -31.87 -12.58
CA SER A 103 13.22 -30.96 -12.71
C SER A 103 11.99 -31.73 -13.20
N ARG A 104 10.81 -31.34 -12.68
CA ARG A 104 9.49 -31.79 -13.16
C ARG A 104 8.79 -30.71 -13.98
N GLU A 105 9.36 -29.51 -14.04
CA GLU A 105 8.80 -28.41 -14.79
C GLU A 105 9.19 -28.53 -16.27
N ARG A 106 8.31 -28.02 -17.14
CA ARG A 106 8.52 -28.03 -18.58
C ARG A 106 9.74 -27.21 -19.00
N TYR A 107 10.00 -26.12 -18.27
CA TYR A 107 11.13 -25.24 -18.48
C TYR A 107 12.03 -25.26 -17.24
N HIS A 108 13.30 -25.60 -17.45
CA HIS A 108 14.32 -25.61 -16.42
C HIS A 108 15.63 -25.06 -16.94
N ILE A 109 16.37 -24.42 -16.07
CA ILE A 109 17.69 -23.87 -16.37
C ILE A 109 18.72 -24.90 -15.98
N ASP A 110 19.35 -25.53 -16.99
CA ASP A 110 20.32 -26.61 -16.77
C ASP A 110 21.62 -26.11 -16.16
N ASP A 111 22.04 -24.91 -16.56
CA ASP A 111 23.26 -24.27 -16.10
C ASP A 111 22.95 -22.85 -15.60
N ILE A 112 22.90 -22.69 -14.29
CA ILE A 112 22.60 -21.43 -13.62
C ILE A 112 23.80 -20.45 -13.63
N ASP A 113 24.99 -20.95 -13.92
CA ASP A 113 26.21 -20.14 -14.05
C ASP A 113 26.44 -19.65 -15.50
N SER A 114 25.54 -20.00 -16.40
CA SER A 114 25.49 -19.51 -17.77
C SER A 114 24.35 -18.55 -18.00
N LEU A 115 24.66 -17.25 -18.12
CA LEU A 115 23.67 -16.21 -18.42
C LEU A 115 22.96 -16.49 -19.75
N GLU A 116 23.65 -17.09 -20.72
CA GLU A 116 23.08 -17.49 -22.02
C GLU A 116 22.08 -18.64 -21.87
N ASN A 117 22.31 -19.59 -20.96
CA ASN A 117 21.36 -20.68 -20.69
C ASN A 117 20.09 -20.11 -20.03
N ILE A 118 20.26 -19.20 -19.04
CA ILE A 118 19.16 -18.49 -18.40
C ILE A 118 18.34 -17.73 -19.44
N ARG A 119 19.00 -16.94 -20.28
CA ARG A 119 18.39 -16.16 -21.36
C ARG A 119 17.55 -17.02 -22.29
N LYS A 120 18.16 -18.09 -22.85
CA LYS A 120 17.50 -19.00 -23.80
C LYS A 120 16.25 -19.62 -23.18
N THR A 121 16.34 -20.11 -21.97
CA THR A 121 15.24 -20.80 -21.30
C THR A 121 14.06 -19.86 -21.07
N ILE A 122 14.30 -18.65 -20.56
CA ILE A 122 13.20 -17.69 -20.27
C ILE A 122 12.57 -17.19 -21.57
N ILE A 123 13.37 -16.86 -22.59
CA ILE A 123 12.87 -16.40 -23.89
C ILE A 123 12.07 -17.51 -24.57
N ALA A 124 12.59 -18.75 -24.64
CA ALA A 124 11.87 -19.88 -25.23
C ALA A 124 10.51 -20.14 -24.52
N ALA A 125 10.49 -20.07 -23.18
CA ALA A 125 9.24 -20.19 -22.44
C ALA A 125 8.26 -19.04 -22.75
N THR A 126 8.77 -17.81 -22.89
CA THR A 126 7.95 -16.63 -23.22
C THR A 126 7.35 -16.74 -24.62
N GLU A 127 8.13 -17.15 -25.60
CA GLU A 127 7.69 -17.30 -26.99
C GLU A 127 6.69 -18.45 -27.17
N ALA A 128 6.94 -19.60 -26.53
CA ALA A 128 6.11 -20.80 -26.66
C ALA A 128 4.76 -20.65 -25.93
N GLU A 129 4.77 -20.13 -24.70
CA GLU A 129 3.56 -20.03 -23.86
C GLU A 129 2.77 -18.75 -24.13
N ARG A 130 3.40 -17.73 -24.74
CA ARG A 130 2.82 -16.39 -24.98
C ARG A 130 2.04 -15.88 -23.76
N PRO A 131 2.68 -15.82 -22.59
CA PRO A 131 1.99 -15.48 -21.34
C PRO A 131 1.46 -14.06 -21.39
N ALA A 132 0.36 -13.82 -20.69
CA ALA A 132 -0.14 -12.46 -20.46
C ALA A 132 0.65 -11.73 -19.38
N ARG A 133 1.28 -12.50 -18.48
CA ARG A 133 2.06 -12.00 -17.35
C ARG A 133 3.33 -12.80 -17.19
N ILE A 134 4.42 -12.08 -16.94
CA ILE A 134 5.72 -12.66 -16.63
C ILE A 134 6.19 -12.07 -15.31
N VAL A 135 6.64 -12.90 -14.39
CA VAL A 135 7.25 -12.48 -13.13
C VAL A 135 8.65 -13.07 -13.05
N VAL A 136 9.65 -12.23 -12.82
CA VAL A 136 11.05 -12.63 -12.65
C VAL A 136 11.46 -12.34 -11.19
N ASP A 137 11.60 -13.38 -10.39
CA ASP A 137 11.94 -13.34 -8.97
C ASP A 137 13.30 -14.00 -8.72
N SER A 138 14.38 -13.27 -8.64
CA SER A 138 14.51 -11.83 -8.72
C SER A 138 15.81 -11.43 -9.41
N MET A 139 15.86 -10.19 -9.85
CA MET A 139 17.01 -9.72 -10.64
C MET A 139 18.29 -9.54 -9.82
N GLU A 140 18.18 -9.33 -8.49
CA GLU A 140 19.36 -9.27 -7.62
C GLU A 140 20.18 -10.56 -7.66
N PHE A 141 19.56 -11.73 -7.84
CA PHE A 141 20.28 -12.99 -7.99
C PHE A 141 21.25 -12.97 -9.18
N LEU A 142 20.81 -12.37 -10.28
CA LEU A 142 21.64 -12.23 -11.48
C LEU A 142 22.72 -11.16 -11.29
N MET A 143 22.37 -10.03 -10.64
CA MET A 143 23.30 -8.94 -10.39
C MET A 143 24.45 -9.34 -9.45
N ASP A 144 24.19 -10.26 -8.52
CA ASP A 144 25.24 -10.78 -7.62
C ASP A 144 26.15 -11.81 -8.29
N ARG A 145 25.74 -12.39 -9.42
CA ARG A 145 26.42 -13.52 -10.05
C ARG A 145 27.13 -13.18 -11.36
N PHE A 146 26.63 -12.18 -12.07
CA PHE A 146 27.13 -11.83 -13.40
C PHE A 146 27.52 -10.33 -13.48
N PRO A 147 28.38 -9.95 -14.45
CA PRO A 147 28.70 -8.56 -14.72
C PRO A 147 27.40 -7.75 -14.98
N LYS A 148 27.32 -6.58 -14.34
CA LYS A 148 26.13 -5.71 -14.41
C LYS A 148 25.69 -5.42 -15.85
N GLU A 149 26.62 -5.10 -16.72
CA GLU A 149 26.36 -4.76 -18.13
C GLU A 149 25.66 -5.92 -18.87
N ASP A 150 26.05 -7.15 -18.59
CA ASP A 150 25.46 -8.34 -19.20
C ASP A 150 24.06 -8.61 -18.65
N VAL A 151 23.85 -8.40 -17.35
CA VAL A 151 22.52 -8.50 -16.73
C VAL A 151 21.57 -7.42 -17.27
N LEU A 152 22.03 -6.18 -17.42
CA LEU A 152 21.23 -5.10 -18.00
C LEU A 152 20.89 -5.36 -19.46
N ARG A 153 21.78 -6.03 -20.21
CA ARG A 153 21.49 -6.48 -21.59
C ARG A 153 20.39 -7.54 -21.59
N LEU A 154 20.55 -8.58 -20.76
CA LEU A 154 19.50 -9.60 -20.58
C LEU A 154 18.15 -8.98 -20.18
N TRP A 155 18.16 -8.02 -19.27
CA TRP A 155 16.95 -7.33 -18.83
C TRP A 155 16.20 -6.69 -20.01
N ARG A 156 16.93 -5.98 -20.90
CA ARG A 156 16.33 -5.38 -22.11
C ARG A 156 15.79 -6.45 -23.06
N GLU A 157 16.51 -7.55 -23.27
CA GLU A 157 16.05 -8.65 -24.13
C GLU A 157 14.77 -9.32 -23.60
N LEU A 158 14.64 -9.50 -22.27
CA LEU A 158 13.42 -10.02 -21.66
C LEU A 158 12.25 -9.03 -21.82
N ILE A 159 12.50 -7.74 -21.70
CA ILE A 159 11.49 -6.70 -21.97
C ILE A 159 11.02 -6.79 -23.43
N ASP A 160 11.93 -6.91 -24.38
CA ASP A 160 11.60 -6.98 -25.80
C ASP A 160 10.80 -8.25 -26.13
N ALA A 161 11.17 -9.39 -25.56
CA ALA A 161 10.43 -10.65 -25.71
C ALA A 161 9.01 -10.54 -25.11
N ALA A 162 8.86 -9.91 -23.94
CA ALA A 162 7.56 -9.67 -23.33
C ALA A 162 6.69 -8.73 -24.17
N ARG A 163 7.26 -7.66 -24.69
CA ARG A 163 6.57 -6.73 -25.59
C ARG A 163 6.10 -7.39 -26.87
N ALA A 164 6.93 -8.25 -27.48
CA ALA A 164 6.59 -8.98 -28.69
C ALA A 164 5.40 -9.94 -28.49
N THR A 165 5.20 -10.47 -27.29
CA THR A 165 4.07 -11.32 -26.93
C THR A 165 2.86 -10.59 -26.39
N GLY A 166 2.99 -9.27 -26.14
CA GLY A 166 1.94 -8.45 -25.53
C GLY A 166 1.79 -8.66 -24.03
N ALA A 167 2.82 -9.16 -23.36
CA ALA A 167 2.83 -9.44 -21.93
C ALA A 167 3.08 -8.21 -21.07
N VAL A 168 2.63 -8.26 -19.80
CA VAL A 168 3.16 -7.42 -18.74
C VAL A 168 4.27 -8.21 -18.05
N ILE A 169 5.50 -7.68 -18.10
CA ILE A 169 6.65 -8.27 -17.41
C ILE A 169 6.94 -7.50 -16.10
N CYS A 170 7.10 -8.24 -15.02
CA CYS A 170 7.30 -7.75 -13.68
C CYS A 170 8.63 -8.25 -13.13
N PHE A 171 9.58 -7.35 -12.93
CA PHE A 171 10.87 -7.66 -12.33
C PHE A 171 10.85 -7.34 -10.84
N LEU A 172 11.19 -8.33 -10.03
CA LEU A 172 11.39 -8.14 -8.60
C LEU A 172 12.86 -7.77 -8.34
N PHE A 173 13.08 -6.69 -7.61
CA PHE A 173 14.42 -6.22 -7.34
C PHE A 173 14.56 -5.62 -5.92
N ILE A 174 15.66 -5.96 -5.23
CA ILE A 174 16.05 -5.35 -3.96
C ILE A 174 17.37 -4.63 -4.19
N ASN A 175 17.45 -3.40 -3.70
CA ASN A 175 18.69 -2.67 -3.73
C ASN A 175 19.44 -2.81 -2.41
N TRP A 176 20.51 -3.59 -2.42
CA TRP A 176 21.48 -3.58 -1.31
C TRP A 176 22.91 -3.18 -1.73
N THR A 177 23.18 -3.06 -3.02
CA THR A 177 24.56 -2.87 -3.50
C THR A 177 24.73 -1.87 -4.64
N LEU A 178 23.66 -1.52 -5.35
CA LEU A 178 23.77 -0.62 -6.51
C LEU A 178 23.82 0.85 -6.07
N MET A 179 24.63 1.62 -6.80
CA MET A 179 24.66 3.08 -6.65
C MET A 179 23.40 3.69 -7.24
N GLU A 180 23.00 4.88 -6.78
CA GLU A 180 21.80 5.58 -7.24
C GLU A 180 21.73 5.74 -8.77
N ARG A 181 22.86 5.99 -9.41
CA ARG A 181 22.97 6.09 -10.88
C ARG A 181 22.50 4.80 -11.59
N ASP A 182 22.87 3.63 -11.06
CA ASP A 182 22.50 2.34 -11.66
C ASP A 182 21.02 2.04 -11.44
N LEU A 183 20.48 2.48 -10.31
CA LEU A 183 19.05 2.41 -10.04
C LEU A 183 18.23 3.29 -10.97
N GLU A 184 18.70 4.48 -11.29
CA GLU A 184 18.06 5.37 -12.27
C GLU A 184 18.01 4.73 -13.65
N GLU A 185 19.07 4.03 -14.08
CA GLU A 185 19.08 3.29 -15.35
C GLU A 185 18.03 2.16 -15.36
N ILE A 186 17.94 1.38 -14.27
CA ILE A 186 16.94 0.31 -14.13
C ILE A 186 15.52 0.88 -14.12
N ARG A 187 15.30 1.96 -13.37
CA ARG A 187 14.01 2.66 -13.35
C ARG A 187 13.61 3.16 -14.73
N ALA A 188 14.57 3.73 -15.48
CA ALA A 188 14.32 4.26 -16.83
C ALA A 188 13.90 3.17 -17.85
N MET A 189 14.26 1.90 -17.62
CA MET A 189 13.83 0.77 -18.46
C MET A 189 12.38 0.33 -18.15
N SER A 190 11.78 0.84 -17.08
CA SER A 190 10.46 0.39 -16.60
C SER A 190 9.38 1.41 -16.92
N ASP A 191 8.23 0.94 -17.40
CA ASP A 191 7.05 1.79 -17.61
C ASP A 191 6.40 2.15 -16.27
N PHE A 192 6.50 1.27 -15.26
CA PHE A 192 5.97 1.46 -13.91
C PHE A 192 6.99 1.02 -12.87
N VAL A 193 7.13 1.82 -11.82
CA VAL A 193 7.90 1.46 -10.63
C VAL A 193 6.97 1.43 -9.43
N VAL A 194 6.86 0.26 -8.80
CA VAL A 194 6.09 0.06 -7.56
C VAL A 194 7.08 -0.15 -6.43
N GLU A 195 7.09 0.78 -5.50
CA GLU A 195 7.97 0.74 -4.33
C GLU A 195 7.21 0.22 -3.11
N PHE A 196 7.91 -0.56 -2.30
CA PHE A 196 7.41 -1.14 -1.05
C PHE A 196 8.29 -0.69 0.10
N GLN A 197 7.66 -0.40 1.22
CA GLN A 197 8.38 -0.12 2.48
C GLN A 197 7.67 -0.76 3.66
N SER A 198 8.45 -1.09 4.69
CA SER A 198 7.96 -1.53 5.99
C SER A 198 8.58 -0.71 7.09
N SER A 199 7.78 -0.31 8.04
CA SER A 199 8.21 0.34 9.27
C SER A 199 7.72 -0.43 10.48
N VAL A 200 8.50 -0.39 11.57
CA VAL A 200 8.12 -1.02 12.85
C VAL A 200 8.04 0.07 13.90
N ARG A 201 6.85 0.28 14.48
CA ARG A 201 6.65 1.18 15.62
C ARG A 201 5.83 0.49 16.69
N GLY A 202 6.29 0.57 17.94
CA GLY A 202 5.59 -0.04 19.08
C GLY A 202 5.32 -1.54 18.90
N GLY A 203 6.21 -2.27 18.17
CA GLY A 203 6.04 -3.70 17.89
C GLY A 203 5.03 -4.02 16.78
N ILE A 204 4.46 -3.01 16.10
CA ILE A 204 3.54 -3.20 14.98
C ILE A 204 4.29 -2.96 13.67
N VAL A 205 4.26 -3.96 12.77
CA VAL A 205 4.78 -3.83 11.40
C VAL A 205 3.71 -3.15 10.55
N ARG A 206 4.12 -2.10 9.85
CA ARG A 206 3.25 -1.35 8.91
C ARG A 206 3.87 -1.39 7.53
N ASN A 207 3.12 -1.92 6.60
CA ASN A 207 3.54 -2.05 5.21
C ASN A 207 2.82 -1.03 4.35
N SER A 208 3.56 -0.41 3.43
CA SER A 208 2.98 0.49 2.44
C SER A 208 3.65 0.33 1.09
N MET A 209 2.92 0.64 0.03
CA MET A 209 3.40 0.64 -1.36
C MET A 209 3.00 1.92 -2.06
N ARG A 210 3.74 2.30 -3.09
CA ARG A 210 3.38 3.40 -3.99
C ARG A 210 3.79 3.11 -5.42
N ILE A 211 3.12 3.73 -6.38
CA ILE A 211 3.61 3.83 -7.76
C ILE A 211 4.40 5.14 -7.83
N SER A 212 5.73 5.04 -7.96
CA SER A 212 6.61 6.20 -7.99
C SER A 212 6.90 6.70 -9.40
N GLN A 213 6.68 5.85 -10.43
CA GLN A 213 6.87 6.19 -11.83
C GLN A 213 5.80 5.56 -12.70
N MET A 214 5.29 6.35 -13.67
CA MET A 214 4.45 5.93 -14.79
C MET A 214 4.94 6.61 -16.06
N ALA A 215 5.19 5.85 -17.12
CA ALA A 215 5.80 6.35 -18.36
C ALA A 215 4.92 7.34 -19.13
N SER A 216 3.59 7.26 -19.05
CA SER A 216 2.71 8.02 -19.96
C SER A 216 1.95 9.17 -19.31
N ASP A 217 1.61 9.16 -18.03
CA ASP A 217 0.62 10.10 -17.48
C ASP A 217 1.06 10.82 -16.19
N GLY A 218 2.29 10.62 -15.73
CA GLY A 218 2.82 11.29 -14.54
C GLY A 218 2.05 10.99 -13.24
N ILE A 219 1.17 9.99 -13.22
CA ILE A 219 0.40 9.62 -12.04
C ILE A 219 1.36 8.97 -11.06
N ARG A 220 1.71 9.71 -10.03
CA ARG A 220 2.39 9.18 -8.84
C ARG A 220 1.32 8.93 -7.80
N THR A 221 1.37 7.79 -7.15
CA THR A 221 0.55 7.58 -5.96
C THR A 221 1.38 7.96 -4.73
N ASN A 222 0.70 8.40 -3.70
CA ASN A 222 1.32 8.42 -2.37
C ASN A 222 1.41 7.00 -1.81
N TRP A 223 2.04 6.86 -0.65
CA TRP A 223 2.13 5.59 0.04
C TRP A 223 0.75 5.07 0.42
N ILE A 224 0.43 3.86 0.01
CA ILE A 224 -0.84 3.18 0.22
C ILE A 224 -0.60 2.06 1.22
N PRO A 225 -1.17 2.09 2.43
CA PRO A 225 -1.05 1.02 3.39
C PRO A 225 -1.66 -0.26 2.86
N TYR A 226 -0.97 -1.38 3.06
CA TYR A 226 -1.48 -2.69 2.69
C TYR A 226 -1.24 -3.74 3.77
N ALA A 227 -2.05 -4.78 3.74
CA ALA A 227 -1.86 -5.98 4.54
C ALA A 227 -1.97 -7.21 3.63
N PHE A 228 -1.26 -8.25 4.00
CA PHE A 228 -1.41 -9.55 3.39
C PHE A 228 -2.39 -10.39 4.22
N ARG A 229 -3.34 -11.05 3.54
CA ARG A 229 -4.28 -12.00 4.16
C ARG A 229 -4.28 -13.29 3.34
N ASP A 230 -4.09 -14.42 4.01
CA ASP A 230 -4.14 -15.72 3.35
C ASP A 230 -5.47 -15.89 2.59
N LEU A 231 -5.41 -16.51 1.41
CA LEU A 231 -6.49 -16.75 0.48
C LEU A 231 -7.12 -15.50 -0.17
N VAL A 232 -6.93 -14.32 0.39
CA VAL A 232 -7.42 -13.06 -0.17
C VAL A 232 -6.33 -12.37 -0.99
N GLY A 233 -5.09 -12.47 -0.55
CA GLY A 233 -3.94 -11.81 -1.16
C GLY A 233 -3.62 -10.46 -0.53
N LEU A 234 -3.03 -9.56 -1.30
CA LEU A 234 -2.75 -8.19 -0.88
C LEU A 234 -4.04 -7.38 -0.84
N THR A 235 -4.33 -6.81 0.31
CA THR A 235 -5.46 -5.92 0.53
C THR A 235 -4.97 -4.56 0.96
N VAL A 236 -5.47 -3.52 0.32
CA VAL A 236 -5.30 -2.15 0.77
C VAL A 236 -6.33 -1.88 1.85
N TYR A 237 -5.93 -1.21 2.90
CA TYR A 237 -6.85 -0.77 3.93
C TYR A 237 -6.83 0.76 4.03
N PHE A 238 -8.01 1.31 4.29
CA PHE A 238 -8.13 2.74 4.55
C PHE A 238 -7.92 2.96 6.04
N PRO A 239 -7.00 3.88 6.43
CA PRO A 239 -6.90 4.26 7.82
C PRO A 239 -8.25 4.78 8.32
N ARG A 240 -8.73 4.23 9.43
CA ARG A 240 -9.91 4.73 10.13
C ARG A 240 -9.47 5.70 11.20
N ILE A 241 -9.85 6.96 11.05
CA ILE A 241 -9.49 8.04 11.96
C ILE A 241 -10.70 8.36 12.82
N LEU A 242 -10.53 8.21 14.12
CA LEU A 242 -11.53 8.56 15.10
C LEU A 242 -11.35 10.03 15.52
N VAL A 243 -12.38 10.84 15.33
CA VAL A 243 -12.47 12.20 15.90
C VAL A 243 -13.30 12.12 17.16
N THR A 244 -12.66 12.32 18.30
CA THR A 244 -13.30 12.20 19.60
C THR A 244 -12.94 13.37 20.51
N GLY A 245 -13.58 13.47 21.67
CA GLY A 245 -13.39 14.54 22.65
C GLY A 245 -14.65 14.89 23.37
N PRO A 246 -14.59 15.78 24.39
CA PRO A 246 -15.74 16.21 25.20
C PRO A 246 -16.88 16.83 24.39
N PHE A 247 -18.01 17.01 25.05
CA PHE A 247 -19.14 17.67 24.43
C PHE A 247 -18.77 19.13 24.07
N ASN A 248 -19.29 19.64 22.95
CA ASN A 248 -18.98 20.98 22.42
C ASN A 248 -17.51 21.32 22.08
N ALA A 249 -16.57 20.37 22.13
CA ALA A 249 -15.19 20.62 21.74
C ALA A 249 -15.01 20.97 20.23
N GLY A 250 -16.02 20.73 19.39
CA GLY A 250 -16.00 21.08 17.97
C GLY A 250 -15.74 19.91 17.04
N LYS A 251 -15.95 18.66 17.49
CA LYS A 251 -15.72 17.42 16.70
C LYS A 251 -16.40 17.42 15.35
N SER A 252 -17.72 17.70 15.32
CA SER A 252 -18.50 17.74 14.07
C SER A 252 -17.99 18.80 13.10
N THR A 253 -17.48 19.91 13.62
CA THR A 253 -16.85 20.97 12.82
C THR A 253 -15.53 20.47 12.23
N VAL A 254 -14.71 19.76 13.02
CA VAL A 254 -13.46 19.14 12.54
C VAL A 254 -13.74 18.12 11.44
N VAL A 255 -14.71 17.21 11.63
CA VAL A 255 -15.11 16.24 10.60
C VAL A 255 -15.55 16.94 9.32
N LYS A 256 -16.38 17.98 9.41
CA LYS A 256 -16.82 18.77 8.25
C LYS A 256 -15.68 19.50 7.56
N ALA A 257 -14.74 20.05 8.32
CA ALA A 257 -13.57 20.77 7.79
C ALA A 257 -12.61 19.85 7.04
N LEU A 258 -12.54 18.56 7.42
CA LEU A 258 -11.67 17.57 6.81
C LEU A 258 -12.32 16.80 5.64
N SER A 259 -13.62 16.62 5.67
CA SER A 259 -14.34 15.75 4.74
C SER A 259 -14.71 16.46 3.44
N GLU A 260 -14.43 15.83 2.30
CA GLU A 260 -14.95 16.27 0.99
C GLU A 260 -16.47 16.04 0.87
N LYS A 261 -16.98 15.01 1.53
CA LYS A 261 -18.42 14.69 1.67
C LYS A 261 -18.69 14.21 3.07
N SER A 262 -19.31 15.03 3.90
CA SER A 262 -19.78 14.61 5.22
C SER A 262 -21.24 14.18 5.17
N ILE A 263 -21.56 13.02 5.71
CA ILE A 263 -22.91 12.50 5.88
C ILE A 263 -23.13 12.30 7.36
N SER A 264 -24.15 12.98 7.93
CA SER A 264 -24.65 12.63 9.25
C SER A 264 -25.57 11.42 9.10
N ILE A 265 -25.17 10.27 9.61
CA ILE A 265 -25.95 9.03 9.51
C ILE A 265 -26.86 8.94 10.72
N ASP A 266 -28.15 9.14 10.47
CA ASP A 266 -29.20 8.87 11.45
C ASP A 266 -29.67 7.43 11.27
N ARG A 267 -29.31 6.53 12.18
CA ARG A 267 -29.69 5.12 12.10
C ARG A 267 -30.70 4.75 13.18
N MET A 268 -31.89 4.37 12.74
CA MET A 268 -32.92 3.63 13.48
C MET A 268 -33.45 4.29 14.77
N GLY A 269 -34.21 5.37 14.67
CA GLY A 269 -35.19 5.77 15.75
C GLY A 269 -34.60 6.09 17.11
N THR A 270 -33.29 5.96 17.30
CA THR A 270 -32.49 6.46 18.40
C THR A 270 -31.45 7.42 17.84
N THR A 271 -31.52 8.69 18.22
CA THR A 271 -30.70 9.80 17.72
C THR A 271 -29.24 9.58 18.10
N VAL A 272 -28.54 8.72 17.37
CA VAL A 272 -27.08 8.58 17.42
C VAL A 272 -26.55 9.12 16.11
N ALA A 273 -26.41 10.44 16.04
CA ALA A 273 -25.78 11.08 14.89
C ALA A 273 -24.28 10.82 14.96
N PHE A 274 -23.77 10.03 14.01
CA PHE A 274 -22.35 9.91 13.74
C PHE A 274 -22.01 10.85 12.59
N ASP A 275 -20.99 11.66 12.79
CA ASP A 275 -20.37 12.35 11.67
C ASP A 275 -19.44 11.36 10.98
N TYR A 276 -19.68 11.07 9.71
CA TYR A 276 -18.85 10.23 8.85
C TYR A 276 -18.38 11.03 7.66
N GLY A 277 -17.13 10.83 7.27
CA GLY A 277 -16.61 11.44 6.08
C GLY A 277 -15.39 10.68 5.54
N ASN A 278 -15.10 10.90 4.26
CA ASN A 278 -13.89 10.46 3.63
C ASN A 278 -12.97 11.67 3.42
N VAL A 279 -11.68 11.47 3.64
CA VAL A 279 -10.66 12.47 3.41
C VAL A 279 -9.52 11.88 2.62
N ASN A 280 -9.00 12.65 1.67
CA ASN A 280 -7.75 12.32 1.00
C ASN A 280 -6.60 13.06 1.71
N VAL A 281 -5.70 12.29 2.34
CA VAL A 281 -4.51 12.80 3.01
C VAL A 281 -3.30 12.35 2.20
N THR A 282 -2.70 13.28 1.47
CA THR A 282 -1.49 13.01 0.66
C THR A 282 -1.66 11.81 -0.30
N GLY A 283 -2.89 11.61 -0.83
CA GLY A 283 -3.27 10.51 -1.74
C GLY A 283 -3.69 9.22 -1.06
N ILE A 284 -3.74 9.19 0.27
CA ILE A 284 -4.35 8.10 1.03
C ILE A 284 -5.78 8.49 1.35
N GLU A 285 -6.73 7.68 0.92
CA GLU A 285 -8.10 7.81 1.37
C GLU A 285 -8.21 7.27 2.79
N ALA A 286 -8.75 8.06 3.70
CA ALA A 286 -9.02 7.70 5.08
C ALA A 286 -10.49 7.90 5.39
N GLU A 287 -11.05 7.03 6.22
CA GLU A 287 -12.38 7.18 6.78
C GLU A 287 -12.29 7.95 8.10
N ILE A 288 -13.10 8.98 8.25
CA ILE A 288 -13.18 9.77 9.49
C ILE A 288 -14.52 9.53 10.15
N PHE A 289 -14.48 9.23 11.45
CA PHE A 289 -15.66 9.00 12.27
C PHE A 289 -15.68 9.97 13.45
N GLY A 290 -16.73 10.79 13.57
CA GLY A 290 -16.96 11.65 14.72
C GLY A 290 -17.80 10.93 15.77
N THR A 291 -17.34 10.85 17.03
CA THR A 291 -18.14 10.28 18.11
C THR A 291 -19.05 11.33 18.76
N PRO A 292 -20.27 10.93 19.20
CA PRO A 292 -21.06 11.76 20.09
C PRO A 292 -20.28 12.01 21.39
N GLY A 293 -20.22 13.25 21.84
CA GLY A 293 -19.51 13.65 23.08
C GLY A 293 -20.23 13.32 24.39
N GLN A 294 -21.38 12.63 24.32
CA GLN A 294 -22.21 12.32 25.51
C GLN A 294 -21.81 10.94 26.09
N GLU A 295 -21.78 10.85 27.42
CA GLU A 295 -21.39 9.65 28.19
C GLU A 295 -22.16 8.37 27.83
N ARG A 296 -23.45 8.50 27.54
CA ARG A 296 -24.34 7.37 27.18
C ARG A 296 -23.89 6.62 25.92
N PHE A 297 -22.88 7.11 25.15
CA PHE A 297 -22.41 6.49 23.92
C PHE A 297 -21.01 5.87 24.05
N GLU A 298 -20.48 5.71 25.26
CA GLU A 298 -19.16 5.08 25.47
C GLU A 298 -19.06 3.64 24.92
N PHE A 299 -20.17 2.90 24.86
CA PHE A 299 -20.17 1.56 24.29
C PHE A 299 -19.84 1.56 22.79
N ILE A 300 -20.24 2.60 22.09
CA ILE A 300 -19.96 2.81 20.67
C ILE A 300 -18.46 3.02 20.45
N PHE A 301 -17.86 3.83 21.33
CA PHE A 301 -16.44 4.06 21.35
C PHE A 301 -15.63 2.75 21.45
N LYS A 302 -16.03 1.83 22.33
CA LYS A 302 -15.38 0.52 22.51
C LYS A 302 -15.50 -0.39 21.28
N ILE A 303 -16.55 -0.25 20.49
CA ILE A 303 -16.74 -1.00 19.24
C ILE A 303 -15.77 -0.49 18.17
N PHE A 304 -15.72 0.84 17.99
CA PHE A 304 -14.86 1.45 16.97
C PHE A 304 -13.37 1.47 17.33
N ALA A 305 -13.01 1.60 18.60
CA ALA A 305 -11.63 1.66 19.07
C ALA A 305 -10.78 0.44 18.66
N ARG A 306 -11.40 -0.71 18.42
CA ARG A 306 -10.69 -1.93 17.99
C ARG A 306 -10.22 -1.88 16.53
N GLU A 307 -10.81 -1.03 15.70
CA GLU A 307 -10.54 -0.96 14.26
C GLU A 307 -9.93 0.38 13.83
N VAL A 308 -9.60 1.26 14.79
CA VAL A 308 -9.09 2.59 14.53
C VAL A 308 -7.58 2.56 14.27
N SER A 309 -7.17 3.25 13.22
CA SER A 309 -5.76 3.40 12.85
C SER A 309 -5.09 4.60 13.53
N GLY A 310 -5.89 5.61 13.93
CA GLY A 310 -5.41 6.81 14.59
C GLY A 310 -6.54 7.66 15.17
N VAL A 311 -6.21 8.58 16.08
CA VAL A 311 -7.17 9.42 16.78
C VAL A 311 -6.82 10.90 16.66
N LEU A 312 -7.83 11.71 16.33
CA LEU A 312 -7.83 13.15 16.51
C LEU A 312 -8.66 13.46 17.76
N LEU A 313 -7.99 13.80 18.86
CA LEU A 313 -8.65 14.19 20.09
C LEU A 313 -8.88 15.70 20.07
N VAL A 314 -10.13 16.11 20.01
CA VAL A 314 -10.51 17.53 19.98
C VAL A 314 -10.82 17.99 21.40
N VAL A 315 -10.13 19.00 21.88
CA VAL A 315 -10.37 19.66 23.18
C VAL A 315 -10.71 21.13 22.96
N ASP A 316 -11.57 21.69 23.79
CA ASP A 316 -11.84 23.11 23.80
C ASP A 316 -10.77 23.81 24.64
N ALA A 317 -9.94 24.64 23.98
CA ALA A 317 -8.84 25.32 24.65
C ALA A 317 -9.31 26.35 25.73
N ASN A 318 -10.61 26.67 25.73
CA ASN A 318 -11.19 27.62 26.71
C ASN A 318 -11.93 26.94 27.89
N HIS A 319 -11.99 25.59 27.89
CA HIS A 319 -12.67 24.80 28.90
C HIS A 319 -11.70 23.80 29.58
N PRO A 320 -10.81 24.29 30.47
CA PRO A 320 -9.82 23.45 31.14
C PRO A 320 -10.41 22.36 32.05
N ASP A 321 -11.62 22.52 32.53
CA ASP A 321 -12.39 21.54 33.28
C ASP A 321 -12.74 20.28 32.50
N GLU A 322 -12.85 20.38 31.21
CA GLU A 322 -13.13 19.24 30.32
C GLU A 322 -11.86 18.40 29.93
N LEU A 323 -10.66 18.89 30.28
CA LEU A 323 -9.41 18.20 29.90
C LEU A 323 -9.26 16.83 30.59
N ALA A 324 -9.72 16.70 31.83
CA ALA A 324 -9.73 15.43 32.55
C ALA A 324 -10.61 14.39 31.82
N ARG A 325 -11.76 14.83 31.30
CA ARG A 325 -12.65 13.98 30.51
C ARG A 325 -12.02 13.59 29.18
N ALA A 326 -11.38 14.54 28.50
CA ALA A 326 -10.64 14.26 27.27
C ALA A 326 -9.56 13.18 27.47
N LYS A 327 -8.83 13.25 28.59
CA LYS A 327 -7.83 12.24 28.97
C LYS A 327 -8.44 10.87 29.17
N GLN A 328 -9.57 10.77 29.88
CA GLN A 328 -10.27 9.49 30.05
C GLN A 328 -10.69 8.89 28.70
N MET A 329 -11.18 9.71 27.76
CA MET A 329 -11.55 9.26 26.42
C MET A 329 -10.34 8.76 25.63
N LEU A 330 -9.18 9.43 25.76
CA LEU A 330 -7.94 8.99 25.15
C LEU A 330 -7.47 7.64 25.72
N ASP A 331 -7.55 7.45 27.03
CA ASP A 331 -7.13 6.23 27.70
C ASP A 331 -7.97 5.00 27.28
N LEU A 332 -9.22 5.21 26.88
CA LEU A 332 -10.07 4.14 26.33
C LEU A 332 -9.61 3.64 24.95
N VAL A 333 -8.89 4.45 24.18
CA VAL A 333 -8.36 4.06 22.86
C VAL A 333 -7.21 3.05 23.00
N GLY A 334 -6.45 3.17 24.05
CA GLY A 334 -5.30 2.33 24.34
C GLY A 334 -3.96 2.89 23.83
N PRO A 335 -2.85 2.47 24.43
CA PRO A 335 -1.54 3.13 24.31
C PRO A 335 -0.83 2.91 22.97
N ARG A 336 -1.35 2.03 22.11
CA ARG A 336 -0.68 1.63 20.85
C ARG A 336 -1.19 2.39 19.62
N ILE A 337 -2.28 3.12 19.74
CA ILE A 337 -2.89 3.86 18.63
C ILE A 337 -2.30 5.26 18.59
N PRO A 338 -1.74 5.71 17.46
CA PRO A 338 -1.23 7.06 17.33
C PRO A 338 -2.36 8.08 17.44
N TYR A 339 -2.07 9.21 18.09
CA TYR A 339 -3.04 10.27 18.26
C TYR A 339 -2.39 11.66 18.17
N VAL A 340 -3.20 12.63 17.77
CA VAL A 340 -2.87 14.06 17.78
C VAL A 340 -3.99 14.78 18.51
N ILE A 341 -3.64 15.76 19.34
CA ILE A 341 -4.59 16.60 20.07
C ILE A 341 -4.81 17.90 19.32
N LEU A 342 -6.06 18.24 19.10
CA LEU A 342 -6.48 19.51 18.52
C LEU A 342 -6.95 20.42 19.66
N ALA A 343 -6.16 21.44 20.01
CA ALA A 343 -6.55 22.51 20.92
C ALA A 343 -7.45 23.48 20.15
N ASN A 344 -8.74 23.14 20.06
CA ASN A 344 -9.70 23.86 19.23
C ASN A 344 -10.21 25.14 19.91
N LYS A 345 -10.70 26.05 19.07
CA LYS A 345 -11.12 27.40 19.46
C LYS A 345 -9.97 28.24 20.04
N SER A 346 -8.78 28.03 19.53
CA SER A 346 -7.54 28.70 19.95
C SER A 346 -7.52 30.21 19.62
N ASP A 347 -8.48 30.66 18.82
CA ASP A 347 -8.73 32.07 18.49
C ASP A 347 -9.45 32.88 19.58
N LEU A 348 -10.05 32.19 20.52
CA LEU A 348 -10.83 32.87 21.58
C LEU A 348 -9.92 33.37 22.70
N ALA A 349 -10.32 34.52 23.30
CA ALA A 349 -9.59 35.09 24.42
C ALA A 349 -9.58 34.13 25.62
N GLY A 350 -8.43 33.89 26.21
CA GLY A 350 -8.26 32.96 27.32
C GLY A 350 -7.96 31.50 26.93
N ALA A 351 -7.80 31.19 25.62
CA ALA A 351 -7.44 29.89 25.18
C ALA A 351 -6.08 29.43 25.75
N LEU A 352 -6.03 28.22 26.29
CA LEU A 352 -4.82 27.63 26.83
C LEU A 352 -3.82 27.33 25.68
N ALA A 353 -2.53 27.54 25.98
CA ALA A 353 -1.46 27.14 25.08
C ALA A 353 -1.35 25.62 24.97
N PRO A 354 -0.86 25.08 23.82
CA PRO A 354 -0.69 23.64 23.62
C PRO A 354 0.09 22.93 24.73
N ASP A 355 1.19 23.52 25.20
CA ASP A 355 2.02 22.94 26.27
C ASP A 355 1.28 22.89 27.61
N GLU A 356 0.45 23.88 27.90
CA GLU A 356 -0.38 23.92 29.09
C GLU A 356 -1.48 22.86 29.06
N ILE A 357 -2.08 22.61 27.88
CA ILE A 357 -3.06 21.53 27.69
C ILE A 357 -2.39 20.19 27.94
N ALA A 358 -1.22 19.94 27.31
CA ALA A 358 -0.47 18.71 27.50
C ALA A 358 -0.12 18.46 28.97
N HIS A 359 0.37 19.49 29.67
CA HIS A 359 0.72 19.41 31.06
C HIS A 359 -0.50 19.13 31.97
N ARG A 360 -1.63 19.82 31.76
CA ARG A 360 -2.85 19.59 32.53
C ARG A 360 -3.49 18.23 32.29
N MET A 361 -3.31 17.67 31.11
CA MET A 361 -3.77 16.32 30.79
C MET A 361 -2.78 15.24 31.28
N GLY A 362 -1.63 15.59 31.84
CA GLY A 362 -0.62 14.63 32.29
C GLY A 362 -0.06 13.79 31.14
N LEU A 363 0.16 14.39 29.98
CA LEU A 363 0.66 13.71 28.80
C LEU A 363 2.20 13.75 28.73
N PRO A 364 2.83 12.76 28.04
CA PRO A 364 4.25 12.80 27.77
C PRO A 364 4.68 14.05 27.01
N PRO A 365 5.93 14.54 27.17
CA PRO A 365 6.41 15.78 26.55
C PRO A 365 6.53 15.72 25.02
N ASP A 366 6.52 14.54 24.44
CA ASP A 366 6.60 14.27 22.99
C ASP A 366 5.21 14.20 22.32
N VAL A 367 4.13 14.44 23.06
CA VAL A 367 2.77 14.45 22.51
C VAL A 367 2.57 15.69 21.64
N THR A 368 2.02 15.47 20.46
CA THR A 368 1.69 16.55 19.53
C THR A 368 0.33 17.16 19.88
N VAL A 369 0.34 18.44 20.26
CA VAL A 369 -0.86 19.26 20.47
C VAL A 369 -0.81 20.42 19.48
N ILE A 370 -1.87 20.59 18.67
CA ILE A 370 -1.94 21.59 17.61
C ILE A 370 -3.06 22.59 17.91
N PRO A 371 -2.76 23.89 17.93
CA PRO A 371 -3.80 24.90 18.05
C PRO A 371 -4.63 24.92 16.78
N THR A 372 -5.97 24.86 16.92
CA THR A 372 -6.88 24.78 15.80
C THR A 372 -8.05 25.75 15.91
N VAL A 373 -8.53 26.20 14.74
CA VAL A 373 -9.80 26.91 14.59
C VAL A 373 -10.60 26.14 13.53
N ALA A 374 -11.40 25.20 14.00
CA ALA A 374 -12.06 24.24 13.08
C ALA A 374 -13.05 24.91 12.12
N THR A 375 -13.67 26.03 12.51
CA THR A 375 -14.56 26.83 11.65
C THR A 375 -13.85 27.48 10.48
N GLU A 376 -12.54 27.72 10.60
CA GLU A 376 -11.68 28.32 9.57
C GLU A 376 -10.76 27.29 8.89
N ASN A 377 -10.89 26.00 9.25
CA ASN A 377 -10.00 24.91 8.85
C ASN A 377 -8.51 25.16 9.18
N LYS A 378 -8.23 26.02 10.16
CA LYS A 378 -6.87 26.40 10.55
C LYS A 378 -6.29 25.36 11.50
N GLY A 379 -5.10 24.83 11.19
CA GLY A 379 -4.39 23.78 11.94
C GLY A 379 -5.04 22.39 11.88
N VAL A 380 -6.28 22.24 11.41
CA VAL A 380 -7.00 20.95 11.38
C VAL A 380 -6.38 20.00 10.36
N ARG A 381 -6.02 20.53 9.20
CA ARG A 381 -5.39 19.74 8.13
C ARG A 381 -3.96 19.35 8.50
N ASP A 382 -3.23 20.21 9.21
CA ASP A 382 -1.88 19.92 9.71
C ASP A 382 -1.90 18.78 10.73
N ALA A 383 -2.88 18.80 11.66
CA ALA A 383 -3.09 17.72 12.61
C ALA A 383 -3.36 16.37 11.94
N LEU A 384 -4.17 16.38 10.87
CA LEU A 384 -4.46 15.17 10.09
C LEU A 384 -3.24 14.66 9.35
N LEU A 385 -2.42 15.55 8.76
CA LEU A 385 -1.17 15.18 8.07
C LEU A 385 -0.19 14.53 9.04
N ILE A 386 0.01 15.11 10.22
CA ILE A 386 0.89 14.55 11.26
C ILE A 386 0.39 13.18 11.71
N LEU A 387 -0.92 13.05 11.95
CA LEU A 387 -1.49 11.76 12.32
C LEU A 387 -1.32 10.71 11.21
N ALA A 388 -1.51 11.10 9.94
CA ALA A 388 -1.30 10.20 8.81
C ALA A 388 0.17 9.74 8.71
N GLU A 389 1.14 10.64 8.90
CA GLU A 389 2.56 10.29 8.98
C GLU A 389 2.85 9.30 10.11
N MET A 390 2.22 9.48 11.28
CA MET A 390 2.31 8.55 12.40
C MET A 390 1.69 7.17 12.07
N ILE A 391 0.58 7.15 11.34
CA ILE A 391 -0.10 5.91 10.92
C ILE A 391 0.73 5.15 9.89
N ILE A 392 1.34 5.85 8.93
CA ILE A 392 2.11 5.24 7.84
C ILE A 392 3.53 4.90 8.29
N GLY A 393 4.04 5.55 9.34
CA GLY A 393 5.36 5.28 9.88
C GLY A 393 6.50 6.04 9.20
N VAL A 394 6.22 7.23 8.64
CA VAL A 394 7.21 8.08 7.95
C VAL A 394 7.98 8.98 8.95
N ARG A 395 7.58 9.02 10.21
CA ARG A 395 8.31 9.68 11.31
C ARG A 395 8.69 8.73 12.40
#